data_a5583aaf3068eb16e71bcda37315df07
#
_entry.id   a5583aaf3068eb16e71bcda37315df07
#
_cell.length_a   1.000
_cell.length_b   1.000
_cell.length_c   1.000
_cell.angle_alpha   90.00
_cell.angle_beta   90.00
_cell.angle_gamma   90.00
#
_symmetry.space_group_name_H-M   'P 1'
#
loop_
_entity.id
_entity.type
_entity.pdbx_description
1 polymer ?
#
loop_
_entity_poly.entity_id
_entity_poly.type
_entity_poly.pdbx_seq_one_letter_code
_entity_poly.pdbx_strand_id
1 'polypeptide(L)'
;MAHPRRGVLQGDSGGRFIACLSHVHQGAPTISRFWHSLSPNGRGAIYILAGGFFFAVQSAGLKEVSLRLDLWQVVFLRSAFLTLFILPAALARGGIATRRPISHFGRAVIGLAGFTCMVYAIAHAPLADVTALTFTKQLFTVPLAIVLLGEIVGWRRWAAVLVGFGGVLIMVGPGDAAFDWALAAALGNGFLTAWVAIVLKQLARTERPETMVFYFGFFSMLLMAVPAALTWTWPSAWDWGIIVAAALFGTFGQSCTVRGWAIGDASAMASFGYVYLIHVAMLGFLIFGEIPTVWTVLGSAVIIAATLYIALRDRRPARPAPAPAAAE
;
A
#
# COMPACT_ATOMS: atom_id res chain seq x y z
N MET A 1 -20.69 -86.65 4.30
CA MET A 1 -20.28 -86.18 5.60
C MET A 1 -20.32 -84.69 5.62
N ALA A 2 -21.35 -84.11 6.26
CA ALA A 2 -21.61 -82.65 6.27
C ALA A 2 -21.20 -82.04 7.61
N HIS A 3 -20.46 -80.97 7.57
CA HIS A 3 -20.11 -80.17 8.74
C HIS A 3 -20.96 -78.88 8.80
N PRO A 4 -21.60 -78.55 9.93
CA PRO A 4 -22.45 -77.37 10.04
C PRO A 4 -21.61 -76.14 10.33
N ARG A 5 -21.88 -74.99 9.62
CA ARG A 5 -21.33 -73.66 9.86
C ARG A 5 -22.04 -73.00 11.06
N ARG A 6 -21.33 -72.62 12.07
CA ARG A 6 -21.76 -71.72 13.16
C ARG A 6 -21.74 -70.28 12.66
N GLY A 7 -22.89 -69.64 12.68
CA GLY A 7 -22.98 -68.19 12.50
C GLY A 7 -22.59 -67.46 13.78
N VAL A 8 -21.64 -66.51 13.68
CA VAL A 8 -21.32 -65.56 14.73
C VAL A 8 -22.00 -64.22 14.38
N LEU A 9 -22.96 -63.85 15.20
CA LEU A 9 -23.59 -62.54 15.18
C LEU A 9 -22.60 -61.56 15.84
N GLN A 10 -21.92 -60.77 15.05
CA GLN A 10 -21.06 -59.65 15.49
C GLN A 10 -21.88 -58.37 15.48
N GLY A 11 -22.24 -57.87 16.67
CA GLY A 11 -23.05 -56.66 16.83
C GLY A 11 -22.24 -55.42 16.43
N ASP A 12 -22.76 -54.75 15.41
CA ASP A 12 -22.24 -53.48 14.88
C ASP A 12 -22.75 -52.31 15.73
N SER A 13 -22.18 -52.15 16.94
CA SER A 13 -22.43 -50.95 17.80
C SER A 13 -21.34 -49.88 17.71
N GLY A 14 -20.23 -50.14 17.03
CA GLY A 14 -19.12 -49.20 16.87
C GLY A 14 -19.32 -48.20 15.71
N GLY A 15 -20.03 -48.57 14.66
CA GLY A 15 -20.19 -47.73 13.46
C GLY A 15 -21.07 -46.49 13.65
N ARG A 16 -22.03 -46.54 14.57
CA ARG A 16 -22.93 -45.40 14.85
C ARG A 16 -22.32 -44.33 15.73
N PHE A 17 -21.33 -44.65 16.56
CA PHE A 17 -20.65 -43.67 17.43
C PHE A 17 -19.63 -42.84 16.63
N ILE A 18 -18.97 -43.41 15.65
CA ILE A 18 -18.02 -42.74 14.78
C ILE A 18 -18.74 -41.82 13.79
N ALA A 19 -19.91 -42.19 13.29
CA ALA A 19 -20.73 -41.33 12.44
C ALA A 19 -21.28 -40.08 13.17
N CYS A 20 -21.51 -40.18 14.48
CA CYS A 20 -21.98 -39.02 15.28
C CYS A 20 -20.87 -38.01 15.58
N LEU A 21 -19.62 -38.44 15.64
CA LEU A 21 -18.47 -37.55 15.84
C LEU A 21 -18.02 -36.81 14.57
N SER A 22 -18.38 -37.33 13.37
CA SER A 22 -18.07 -36.62 12.11
C SER A 22 -19.03 -35.46 11.83
N HIS A 23 -20.18 -35.37 12.49
CA HIS A 23 -21.13 -34.24 12.35
C HIS A 23 -20.82 -33.06 13.28
N VAL A 24 -19.93 -33.18 14.25
CA VAL A 24 -19.57 -32.08 15.16
C VAL A 24 -18.53 -31.12 14.54
N HIS A 25 -17.93 -31.48 13.42
CA HIS A 25 -16.92 -30.63 12.75
C HIS A 25 -17.47 -29.72 11.61
N GLN A 26 -18.79 -29.53 11.51
CA GLN A 26 -19.42 -28.68 10.48
C GLN A 26 -19.64 -27.21 10.92
N GLY A 27 -19.08 -26.80 12.04
CA GLY A 27 -19.16 -25.44 12.56
C GLY A 27 -17.94 -24.57 12.24
N ALA A 28 -17.34 -24.65 11.04
CA ALA A 28 -16.41 -23.61 10.62
C ALA A 28 -17.16 -22.28 10.57
N PRO A 29 -16.69 -21.21 11.23
CA PRO A 29 -17.39 -19.93 11.28
C PRO A 29 -17.71 -19.48 9.86
N THR A 30 -18.89 -18.92 9.66
CA THR A 30 -19.44 -18.46 8.37
C THR A 30 -18.45 -17.60 7.57
N ILE A 31 -17.58 -16.88 8.29
CA ILE A 31 -16.51 -16.02 7.75
C ILE A 31 -15.44 -16.84 6.98
N SER A 32 -15.03 -18.02 7.48
CA SER A 32 -14.00 -18.81 6.80
C SER A 32 -14.53 -19.42 5.48
N ARG A 33 -15.79 -19.86 5.46
CA ARG A 33 -16.45 -20.35 4.23
C ARG A 33 -16.62 -19.23 3.21
N PHE A 34 -17.04 -18.04 3.64
CA PHE A 34 -17.13 -16.86 2.78
C PHE A 34 -15.75 -16.49 2.19
N TRP A 35 -14.69 -16.48 3.03
CA TRP A 35 -13.34 -16.18 2.58
C TRP A 35 -12.82 -17.14 1.51
N HIS A 36 -13.07 -18.43 1.68
CA HIS A 36 -12.65 -19.46 0.71
C HIS A 36 -13.52 -19.49 -0.56
N SER A 37 -14.75 -18.98 -0.53
CA SER A 37 -15.62 -18.87 -1.70
C SER A 37 -15.22 -17.71 -2.63
N LEU A 38 -14.46 -16.72 -2.14
CA LEU A 38 -14.02 -15.58 -2.93
C LEU A 38 -12.90 -15.97 -3.91
N SER A 39 -12.96 -15.40 -5.12
CA SER A 39 -11.86 -15.46 -6.08
C SER A 39 -10.58 -14.81 -5.52
N PRO A 40 -9.38 -15.14 -6.06
CA PRO A 40 -8.14 -14.46 -5.68
C PRO A 40 -8.26 -12.94 -5.76
N ASN A 41 -8.86 -12.41 -6.83
CA ASN A 41 -9.09 -10.96 -6.99
C ASN A 41 -10.07 -10.41 -5.95
N GLY A 42 -11.11 -11.16 -5.55
CA GLY A 42 -12.04 -10.75 -4.50
C GLY A 42 -11.35 -10.66 -3.13
N ARG A 43 -10.52 -11.65 -2.77
CA ARG A 43 -9.70 -11.62 -1.55
C ARG A 43 -8.69 -10.48 -1.57
N GLY A 44 -8.01 -10.29 -2.71
CA GLY A 44 -7.07 -9.18 -2.92
C GLY A 44 -7.76 -7.83 -2.76
N ALA A 45 -8.96 -7.66 -3.32
CA ALA A 45 -9.75 -6.43 -3.20
C ALA A 45 -10.06 -6.08 -1.75
N ILE A 46 -10.51 -7.05 -0.93
CA ILE A 46 -10.77 -6.81 0.50
C ILE A 46 -9.52 -6.32 1.21
N TYR A 47 -8.35 -6.92 0.93
CA TYR A 47 -7.09 -6.46 1.52
C TYR A 47 -6.74 -5.04 1.07
N ILE A 48 -6.90 -4.69 -0.21
CA ILE A 48 -6.59 -3.34 -0.71
C ILE A 48 -7.55 -2.29 -0.10
N LEU A 49 -8.85 -2.61 0.00
CA LEU A 49 -9.84 -1.72 0.60
C LEU A 49 -9.55 -1.49 2.09
N ALA A 50 -9.29 -2.56 2.84
CA ALA A 50 -8.90 -2.46 4.25
C ALA A 50 -7.57 -1.70 4.42
N GLY A 51 -6.59 -1.99 3.58
CA GLY A 51 -5.31 -1.28 3.55
C GLY A 51 -5.48 0.21 3.30
N GLY A 52 -6.33 0.58 2.35
CA GLY A 52 -6.67 1.97 2.06
C GLY A 52 -7.32 2.68 3.25
N PHE A 53 -8.26 2.03 3.93
CA PHE A 53 -8.86 2.58 5.14
C PHE A 53 -7.82 2.82 6.24
N PHE A 54 -6.97 1.83 6.53
CA PHE A 54 -5.93 1.97 7.53
C PHE A 54 -4.93 3.08 7.20
N PHE A 55 -4.53 3.23 5.93
CA PHE A 55 -3.70 4.34 5.50
C PHE A 55 -4.40 5.70 5.61
N ALA A 56 -5.70 5.77 5.38
CA ALA A 56 -6.46 7.01 5.55
C ALA A 56 -6.49 7.43 7.03
N VAL A 57 -6.71 6.48 7.95
CA VAL A 57 -6.63 6.73 9.40
C VAL A 57 -5.22 7.18 9.80
N GLN A 58 -4.17 6.51 9.28
CA GLN A 58 -2.79 6.97 9.49
C GLN A 58 -2.59 8.42 9.02
N SER A 59 -3.06 8.76 7.80
CA SER A 59 -2.86 10.10 7.23
C SER A 59 -3.57 11.18 8.05
N ALA A 60 -4.80 10.90 8.51
CA ALA A 60 -5.53 11.80 9.38
C ALA A 60 -4.81 11.98 10.74
N GLY A 61 -4.34 10.91 11.36
CA GLY A 61 -3.58 10.98 12.60
C GLY A 61 -2.26 11.74 12.45
N LEU A 62 -1.52 11.53 11.35
CA LEU A 62 -0.29 12.27 11.08
C LEU A 62 -0.57 13.75 10.86
N LYS A 63 -1.64 14.10 10.13
CA LYS A 63 -2.05 15.50 9.96
C LYS A 63 -2.33 16.17 11.31
N GLU A 64 -3.15 15.52 12.15
CA GLU A 64 -3.52 16.04 13.48
C GLU A 64 -2.30 16.33 14.36
N VAL A 65 -1.33 15.42 14.39
CA VAL A 65 -0.10 15.59 15.17
C VAL A 65 0.84 16.63 14.56
N SER A 66 0.88 16.73 13.23
CA SER A 66 1.72 17.71 12.52
C SER A 66 1.28 19.17 12.76
N LEU A 67 0.12 19.40 13.34
CA LEU A 67 -0.31 20.73 13.79
C LEU A 67 0.39 21.19 15.08
N ARG A 68 0.98 20.27 15.83
CA ARG A 68 1.56 20.52 17.15
C ARG A 68 3.04 20.14 17.26
N LEU A 69 3.46 19.12 16.54
CA LEU A 69 4.82 18.61 16.56
C LEU A 69 5.55 18.94 15.26
N ASP A 70 6.86 19.12 15.38
CA ASP A 70 7.72 19.35 14.22
C ASP A 70 7.73 18.16 13.25
N LEU A 71 7.84 18.45 11.96
CA LEU A 71 7.86 17.48 10.87
C LEU A 71 8.87 16.33 11.10
N TRP A 72 10.08 16.68 11.50
CA TRP A 72 11.16 15.71 11.67
C TRP A 72 10.87 14.75 12.81
N GLN A 73 10.28 15.25 13.89
CA GLN A 73 9.88 14.47 15.05
C GLN A 73 8.74 13.51 14.70
N VAL A 74 7.71 13.96 13.96
CA VAL A 74 6.59 13.13 13.50
C VAL A 74 7.10 11.99 12.61
N VAL A 75 7.99 12.29 11.67
CA VAL A 75 8.58 11.28 10.77
C VAL A 75 9.45 10.29 11.54
N PHE A 76 10.25 10.77 12.51
CA PHE A 76 11.06 9.93 13.39
C PHE A 76 10.21 8.96 14.21
N LEU A 77 9.26 9.49 14.97
CA LEU A 77 8.41 8.68 15.86
C LEU A 77 7.60 7.64 15.08
N ARG A 78 7.00 8.04 13.96
CA ARG A 78 6.28 7.10 13.08
C ARG A 78 7.21 5.99 12.58
N SER A 79 8.45 6.32 12.20
CA SER A 79 9.41 5.33 11.71
C SER A 79 9.91 4.39 12.80
N ALA A 80 10.09 4.90 14.02
CA ALA A 80 10.46 4.12 15.19
C ALA A 80 9.37 3.10 15.55
N PHE A 81 8.11 3.54 15.64
CA PHE A 81 6.99 2.62 15.91
C PHE A 81 6.74 1.64 14.77
N LEU A 82 6.89 2.05 13.50
CA LEU A 82 6.83 1.11 12.38
C LEU A 82 7.86 0.00 12.54
N THR A 83 9.10 0.35 12.87
CA THR A 83 10.18 -0.61 13.09
C THR A 83 9.85 -1.56 14.23
N LEU A 84 9.33 -1.03 15.34
CA LEU A 84 8.93 -1.80 16.51
C LEU A 84 7.79 -2.78 16.18
N PHE A 85 6.75 -2.32 15.49
CA PHE A 85 5.57 -3.15 15.19
C PHE A 85 5.82 -4.22 14.12
N ILE A 86 6.71 -3.96 13.15
CA ILE A 86 7.04 -4.96 12.13
C ILE A 86 8.08 -5.98 12.59
N LEU A 87 8.90 -5.66 13.60
CA LEU A 87 10.00 -6.50 14.06
C LEU A 87 9.57 -7.92 14.45
N PRO A 88 8.49 -8.14 15.24
CA PRO A 88 8.04 -9.48 15.57
C PRO A 88 7.68 -10.31 14.33
N ALA A 89 7.00 -9.70 13.37
CA ALA A 89 6.63 -10.38 12.12
C ALA A 89 7.86 -10.70 11.25
N ALA A 90 8.85 -9.81 11.22
CA ALA A 90 10.11 -10.05 10.51
C ALA A 90 10.92 -11.19 11.14
N LEU A 91 11.01 -11.23 12.47
CA LEU A 91 11.70 -12.29 13.20
C LEU A 91 11.00 -13.66 13.04
N ALA A 92 9.66 -13.69 13.18
CA ALA A 92 8.88 -14.92 13.07
C ALA A 92 8.94 -15.56 11.67
N ARG A 93 9.18 -14.75 10.61
CA ARG A 93 9.20 -15.23 9.22
C ARG A 93 10.60 -15.44 8.64
N GLY A 94 11.62 -15.57 9.47
CA GLY A 94 12.98 -15.95 9.06
C GLY A 94 14.02 -14.87 9.24
N GLY A 95 13.73 -13.90 10.11
CA GLY A 95 14.70 -12.90 10.56
C GLY A 95 14.85 -11.70 9.65
N ILE A 96 15.73 -10.79 10.07
CA ILE A 96 16.05 -9.54 9.39
C ILE A 96 17.32 -9.61 8.54
N ALA A 97 17.90 -10.81 8.37
CA ALA A 97 19.13 -10.97 7.59
C ALA A 97 18.91 -10.57 6.12
N THR A 98 19.80 -9.75 5.58
CA THR A 98 19.80 -9.33 4.18
C THR A 98 21.18 -9.46 3.55
N ARG A 99 21.21 -9.75 2.26
CA ARG A 99 22.44 -9.73 1.44
C ARG A 99 22.62 -8.40 0.68
N ARG A 100 21.66 -7.46 0.80
CA ARG A 100 21.63 -6.20 0.03
C ARG A 100 21.41 -4.96 0.91
N PRO A 101 22.24 -4.74 1.96
CA PRO A 101 22.02 -3.62 2.89
C PRO A 101 22.07 -2.25 2.20
N ILE A 102 22.95 -2.07 1.22
CA ILE A 102 23.07 -0.81 0.46
C ILE A 102 21.81 -0.52 -0.34
N SER A 103 21.18 -1.53 -0.94
CA SER A 103 19.92 -1.36 -1.68
C SER A 103 18.77 -0.99 -0.75
N HIS A 104 18.73 -1.57 0.46
CA HIS A 104 17.76 -1.20 1.50
C HIS A 104 17.96 0.24 1.97
N PHE A 105 19.22 0.65 2.18
CA PHE A 105 19.55 2.02 2.56
C PHE A 105 19.15 3.02 1.47
N GLY A 106 19.53 2.80 0.22
CA GLY A 106 19.14 3.66 -0.90
C GLY A 106 17.62 3.77 -1.07
N ARG A 107 16.90 2.63 -0.96
CA ARG A 107 15.43 2.62 -0.93
C ARG A 107 14.87 3.41 0.25
N ALA A 108 15.50 3.30 1.43
CA ALA A 108 15.05 4.02 2.61
C ALA A 108 15.23 5.53 2.45
N VAL A 109 16.35 6.00 1.89
CA VAL A 109 16.58 7.42 1.63
C VAL A 109 15.51 7.99 0.68
N ILE A 110 15.28 7.33 -0.46
CA ILE A 110 14.27 7.78 -1.43
C ILE A 110 12.87 7.73 -0.83
N GLY A 111 12.53 6.64 -0.16
CA GLY A 111 11.22 6.46 0.47
C GLY A 111 10.98 7.40 1.64
N LEU A 112 12.01 7.70 2.43
CA LEU A 112 11.96 8.66 3.51
C LEU A 112 11.73 10.08 2.97
N ALA A 113 12.48 10.50 1.95
CA ALA A 113 12.27 11.80 1.30
C ALA A 113 10.82 11.93 0.79
N GLY A 114 10.30 10.90 0.11
CA GLY A 114 8.90 10.88 -0.32
C GLY A 114 7.92 10.94 0.85
N PHE A 115 8.16 10.18 1.91
CA PHE A 115 7.29 10.19 3.09
C PHE A 115 7.32 11.54 3.83
N THR A 116 8.49 12.17 3.94
CA THR A 116 8.63 13.53 4.51
C THR A 116 7.86 14.55 3.67
N CYS A 117 7.96 14.48 2.34
CA CYS A 117 7.14 15.31 1.45
C CYS A 117 5.64 15.10 1.68
N MET A 118 5.21 13.86 1.88
CA MET A 118 3.81 13.55 2.19
C MET A 118 3.37 14.15 3.53
N VAL A 119 4.15 13.97 4.60
CA VAL A 119 3.81 14.50 5.93
C VAL A 119 3.76 16.03 5.90
N TYR A 120 4.71 16.68 5.22
CA TYR A 120 4.68 18.12 5.00
C TYR A 120 3.41 18.55 4.25
N ALA A 121 3.07 17.88 3.17
CA ALA A 121 1.90 18.22 2.36
C ALA A 121 0.59 18.10 3.16
N ILE A 122 0.37 17.00 3.89
CA ILE A 122 -0.86 16.80 4.68
C ILE A 122 -0.97 17.77 5.88
N ALA A 123 0.16 18.28 6.37
CA ALA A 123 0.18 19.29 7.42
C ALA A 123 -0.28 20.68 6.92
N HIS A 124 -0.09 20.98 5.62
CA HIS A 124 -0.29 22.33 5.06
C HIS A 124 -1.39 22.40 3.99
N ALA A 125 -1.95 21.27 3.56
CA ALA A 125 -3.00 21.21 2.55
C ALA A 125 -4.11 20.22 2.92
N PRO A 126 -5.31 20.31 2.30
CA PRO A 126 -6.39 19.36 2.51
C PRO A 126 -5.97 17.93 2.16
N LEU A 127 -6.41 16.96 2.98
CA LEU A 127 -6.06 15.54 2.80
C LEU A 127 -6.47 15.01 1.42
N ALA A 128 -7.63 15.45 0.90
CA ALA A 128 -8.14 15.03 -0.40
C ALA A 128 -7.21 15.48 -1.54
N ASP A 129 -6.71 16.71 -1.50
CA ASP A 129 -5.83 17.31 -2.52
C ASP A 129 -4.49 16.58 -2.56
N VAL A 130 -3.86 16.41 -1.39
CA VAL A 130 -2.59 15.68 -1.26
C VAL A 130 -2.74 14.25 -1.77
N THR A 131 -3.83 13.58 -1.39
CA THR A 131 -4.07 12.19 -1.78
C THR A 131 -4.30 12.06 -3.29
N ALA A 132 -5.08 12.94 -3.89
CA ALA A 132 -5.29 12.94 -5.34
C ALA A 132 -3.98 13.13 -6.10
N LEU A 133 -3.11 14.06 -5.66
CA LEU A 133 -1.79 14.27 -6.24
C LEU A 133 -0.85 13.06 -6.04
N THR A 134 -1.01 12.29 -4.96
CA THR A 134 -0.24 11.07 -4.77
C THR A 134 -0.49 10.03 -5.87
N PHE A 135 -1.66 10.02 -6.51
CA PHE A 135 -1.93 9.13 -7.64
C PHE A 135 -1.11 9.45 -8.89
N THR A 136 -0.46 10.62 -8.96
CA THR A 136 0.49 10.95 -10.03
C THR A 136 1.70 10.02 -10.05
N LYS A 137 1.93 9.24 -8.99
CA LYS A 137 2.96 8.20 -8.99
C LYS A 137 2.86 7.26 -10.20
N GLN A 138 1.67 6.91 -10.67
CA GLN A 138 1.47 6.08 -11.85
C GLN A 138 1.94 6.81 -13.13
N LEU A 139 1.71 8.13 -13.19
CA LEU A 139 2.18 8.96 -14.31
C LEU A 139 3.69 9.03 -14.32
N PHE A 140 4.32 9.24 -13.17
CA PHE A 140 5.78 9.25 -13.02
C PHE A 140 6.43 7.86 -13.23
N THR A 141 5.70 6.78 -12.97
CA THR A 141 6.23 5.43 -13.20
C THR A 141 6.58 5.20 -14.67
N VAL A 142 5.84 5.80 -15.62
CA VAL A 142 6.08 5.64 -17.05
C VAL A 142 7.44 6.18 -17.48
N PRO A 143 7.80 7.47 -17.27
CA PRO A 143 9.13 7.96 -17.62
C PRO A 143 10.26 7.29 -16.82
N LEU A 144 10.03 6.96 -15.55
CA LEU A 144 11.03 6.27 -14.74
C LEU A 144 11.29 4.83 -15.23
N ALA A 145 10.28 4.12 -15.71
CA ALA A 145 10.45 2.80 -16.30
C ALA A 145 11.31 2.85 -17.57
N ILE A 146 11.18 3.88 -18.40
CA ILE A 146 12.04 4.11 -19.56
C ILE A 146 13.50 4.29 -19.12
N VAL A 147 13.73 5.21 -18.18
CA VAL A 147 15.09 5.60 -17.76
C VAL A 147 15.78 4.50 -16.96
N LEU A 148 15.05 3.86 -16.02
CA LEU A 148 15.65 2.91 -15.07
C LEU A 148 15.58 1.46 -15.51
N LEU A 149 14.61 1.09 -16.35
CA LEU A 149 14.41 -0.29 -16.81
C LEU A 149 14.66 -0.47 -18.33
N GLY A 150 14.86 0.63 -19.08
CA GLY A 150 15.01 0.59 -20.53
C GLY A 150 13.73 0.16 -21.28
N GLU A 151 12.56 0.32 -20.67
CA GLU A 151 11.29 -0.07 -21.28
C GLU A 151 10.93 0.86 -22.43
N ILE A 152 10.45 0.28 -23.56
CA ILE A 152 9.96 1.05 -24.70
C ILE A 152 8.48 1.35 -24.50
N VAL A 153 8.14 2.62 -24.33
CA VAL A 153 6.77 3.07 -24.05
C VAL A 153 6.15 3.69 -25.30
N GLY A 154 4.99 3.14 -25.71
CA GLY A 154 4.26 3.65 -26.87
C GLY A 154 3.62 5.02 -26.63
N TRP A 155 3.40 5.80 -27.72
CA TRP A 155 2.88 7.16 -27.71
C TRP A 155 1.57 7.33 -26.91
N ARG A 156 0.73 6.31 -26.88
CA ARG A 156 -0.57 6.34 -26.17
C ARG A 156 -0.41 6.40 -24.64
N ARG A 157 0.64 5.78 -24.08
CA ARG A 157 0.96 5.93 -22.65
C ARG A 157 1.46 7.35 -22.38
N TRP A 158 2.27 7.90 -23.27
CA TRP A 158 2.67 9.31 -23.18
C TRP A 158 1.50 10.26 -23.23
N ALA A 159 0.52 10.05 -24.13
CA ALA A 159 -0.71 10.84 -24.18
C ALA A 159 -1.48 10.77 -22.84
N ALA A 160 -1.62 9.58 -22.26
CA ALA A 160 -2.28 9.43 -20.96
C ALA A 160 -1.51 10.14 -19.82
N VAL A 161 -0.17 10.08 -19.83
CA VAL A 161 0.67 10.84 -18.88
C VAL A 161 0.41 12.34 -19.02
N LEU A 162 0.41 12.88 -20.22
CA LEU A 162 0.16 14.31 -20.46
C LEU A 162 -1.25 14.73 -20.03
N VAL A 163 -2.28 13.92 -20.33
CA VAL A 163 -3.66 14.16 -19.86
C VAL A 163 -3.72 14.14 -18.32
N GLY A 164 -3.06 13.19 -17.69
CA GLY A 164 -2.99 13.11 -16.23
C GLY A 164 -2.32 14.34 -15.60
N PHE A 165 -1.23 14.82 -16.17
CA PHE A 165 -0.61 16.09 -15.74
C PHE A 165 -1.52 17.31 -16.00
N GLY A 166 -2.34 17.30 -17.08
CA GLY A 166 -3.42 18.27 -17.26
C GLY A 166 -4.40 18.28 -16.08
N GLY A 167 -4.74 17.10 -15.53
CA GLY A 167 -5.53 16.97 -14.30
C GLY A 167 -4.86 17.62 -13.08
N VAL A 168 -3.53 17.51 -12.95
CA VAL A 168 -2.77 18.23 -11.89
C VAL A 168 -2.93 19.75 -12.05
N LEU A 169 -2.81 20.27 -13.27
CA LEU A 169 -2.97 21.72 -13.52
C LEU A 169 -4.39 22.19 -13.20
N ILE A 170 -5.42 21.38 -13.54
CA ILE A 170 -6.81 21.67 -13.17
C ILE A 170 -6.94 21.73 -11.64
N MET A 171 -6.31 20.83 -10.93
CA MET A 171 -6.41 20.72 -9.48
C MET A 171 -5.75 21.91 -8.75
N VAL A 172 -4.63 22.39 -9.28
CA VAL A 172 -3.98 23.63 -8.77
C VAL A 172 -4.91 24.84 -8.94
N GLY A 173 -5.80 24.80 -9.92
CA GLY A 173 -6.82 25.83 -10.17
C GLY A 173 -6.28 27.07 -10.91
N PRO A 174 -7.14 27.81 -11.60
CA PRO A 174 -6.78 29.12 -12.14
C PRO A 174 -6.89 30.16 -11.02
N GLY A 175 -5.79 30.61 -10.48
CA GLY A 175 -5.77 31.68 -9.48
C GLY A 175 -4.42 32.35 -9.41
N ASP A 176 -4.38 33.57 -8.91
CA ASP A 176 -3.15 34.33 -8.60
C ASP A 176 -2.38 33.72 -7.40
N ALA A 177 -2.57 32.43 -7.15
CA ALA A 177 -1.99 31.74 -6.01
C ALA A 177 -0.46 31.72 -6.14
N ALA A 178 0.21 32.25 -5.17
CA ALA A 178 1.62 32.00 -4.93
C ALA A 178 1.87 30.48 -4.99
N PHE A 179 3.02 30.09 -5.51
CA PHE A 179 3.40 28.68 -5.65
C PHE A 179 3.19 27.94 -4.32
N ASP A 180 2.28 26.93 -4.33
CA ASP A 180 1.95 26.15 -3.13
C ASP A 180 2.97 25.02 -2.92
N TRP A 181 3.83 25.22 -1.94
CA TRP A 181 4.85 24.24 -1.54
C TRP A 181 4.25 22.92 -1.07
N ALA A 182 3.03 22.92 -0.51
CA ALA A 182 2.38 21.70 -0.07
C ALA A 182 1.97 20.82 -1.26
N LEU A 183 1.41 21.43 -2.31
CA LEU A 183 1.08 20.71 -3.55
C LEU A 183 2.33 20.24 -4.28
N ALA A 184 3.39 21.05 -4.30
CA ALA A 184 4.68 20.67 -4.85
C ALA A 184 5.29 19.48 -4.09
N ALA A 185 5.21 19.45 -2.76
CA ALA A 185 5.63 18.33 -1.95
C ALA A 185 4.80 17.07 -2.21
N ALA A 186 3.48 17.21 -2.40
CA ALA A 186 2.61 16.09 -2.78
C ALA A 186 3.01 15.49 -4.14
N LEU A 187 3.34 16.32 -5.13
CA LEU A 187 3.89 15.85 -6.42
C LEU A 187 5.25 15.19 -6.25
N GLY A 188 6.13 15.77 -5.44
CA GLY A 188 7.43 15.19 -5.07
C GLY A 188 7.28 13.82 -4.41
N ASN A 189 6.31 13.67 -3.51
CA ASN A 189 5.94 12.35 -2.96
C ASN A 189 5.53 11.38 -4.06
N GLY A 190 4.68 11.79 -5.01
CA GLY A 190 4.26 10.97 -6.16
C GLY A 190 5.46 10.46 -6.97
N PHE A 191 6.39 11.34 -7.31
CA PHE A 191 7.62 11.02 -8.05
C PHE A 191 8.52 10.03 -7.28
N LEU A 192 8.84 10.35 -6.00
CA LEU A 192 9.71 9.52 -5.18
C LEU A 192 9.09 8.16 -4.87
N THR A 193 7.77 8.10 -4.68
CA THR A 193 7.05 6.83 -4.49
C THR A 193 7.03 5.98 -5.75
N ALA A 194 6.94 6.59 -6.94
CA ALA A 194 7.11 5.89 -8.22
C ALA A 194 8.51 5.26 -8.33
N TRP A 195 9.54 6.01 -7.94
CA TRP A 195 10.92 5.49 -7.93
C TRP A 195 11.06 4.32 -6.94
N VAL A 196 10.55 4.48 -5.71
CA VAL A 196 10.53 3.41 -4.70
C VAL A 196 9.84 2.16 -5.23
N ALA A 197 8.73 2.28 -5.97
CA ALA A 197 8.02 1.13 -6.54
C ALA A 197 8.91 0.31 -7.49
N ILE A 198 9.73 0.96 -8.31
CA ILE A 198 10.69 0.29 -9.20
C ILE A 198 11.78 -0.43 -8.39
N VAL A 199 12.36 0.24 -7.39
CA VAL A 199 13.38 -0.36 -6.52
C VAL A 199 12.80 -1.54 -5.73
N LEU A 200 11.57 -1.42 -5.23
CA LEU A 200 10.88 -2.52 -4.54
C LEU A 200 10.68 -3.74 -5.44
N LYS A 201 10.29 -3.53 -6.71
CA LYS A 201 10.16 -4.62 -7.70
C LYS A 201 11.47 -5.38 -7.89
N GLN A 202 12.61 -4.69 -7.83
CA GLN A 202 13.94 -5.32 -7.92
C GLN A 202 14.31 -6.06 -6.62
N LEU A 203 14.05 -5.45 -5.45
CA LEU A 203 14.33 -6.05 -4.15
C LEU A 203 13.45 -7.29 -3.87
N ALA A 204 12.18 -7.25 -4.24
CA ALA A 204 11.22 -8.33 -4.01
C ALA A 204 11.61 -9.67 -4.67
N ARG A 205 12.56 -9.65 -5.62
CA ARG A 205 13.11 -10.89 -6.22
C ARG A 205 13.98 -11.69 -5.25
N THR A 206 14.53 -11.05 -4.22
CA THR A 206 15.53 -11.65 -3.34
C THR A 206 15.24 -11.43 -1.86
N GLU A 207 14.41 -10.46 -1.52
CA GLU A 207 14.14 -10.03 -0.15
C GLU A 207 12.68 -10.25 0.21
N ARG A 208 12.43 -10.55 1.50
CA ARG A 208 11.07 -10.74 2.02
C ARG A 208 10.38 -9.39 2.27
N PRO A 209 9.06 -9.31 2.11
CA PRO A 209 8.32 -8.06 2.34
C PRO A 209 8.55 -7.48 3.74
N GLU A 210 8.54 -8.32 4.78
CA GLU A 210 8.72 -7.89 6.16
C GLU A 210 10.12 -7.31 6.39
N THR A 211 11.16 -7.92 5.81
CA THR A 211 12.54 -7.42 5.86
C THR A 211 12.66 -6.06 5.18
N MET A 212 12.00 -5.90 4.02
CA MET A 212 11.99 -4.62 3.30
C MET A 212 11.31 -3.50 4.10
N VAL A 213 10.21 -3.80 4.79
CA VAL A 213 9.50 -2.82 5.64
C VAL A 213 10.33 -2.51 6.89
N PHE A 214 10.95 -3.51 7.52
CA PHE A 214 11.81 -3.33 8.67
C PHE A 214 12.97 -2.37 8.37
N TYR A 215 13.74 -2.64 7.31
CA TYR A 215 14.88 -1.77 6.97
C TYR A 215 14.46 -0.36 6.56
N PHE A 216 13.29 -0.22 5.94
CA PHE A 216 12.74 1.11 5.68
C PHE A 216 12.49 1.89 6.97
N GLY A 217 11.79 1.29 7.94
CA GLY A 217 11.54 1.90 9.23
C GLY A 217 12.84 2.20 9.98
N PHE A 218 13.74 1.21 10.06
CA PHE A 218 14.99 1.31 10.78
C PHE A 218 15.92 2.41 10.25
N PHE A 219 16.18 2.43 8.94
CA PHE A 219 17.01 3.47 8.36
C PHE A 219 16.34 4.84 8.38
N SER A 220 15.02 4.91 8.21
CA SER A 220 14.29 6.18 8.33
C SER A 220 14.35 6.72 9.75
N MET A 221 14.19 5.87 10.76
CA MET A 221 14.37 6.24 12.17
C MET A 221 15.79 6.77 12.42
N LEU A 222 16.80 6.05 11.95
CA LEU A 222 18.21 6.44 12.15
C LEU A 222 18.54 7.79 11.48
N LEU A 223 18.08 7.99 10.23
CA LEU A 223 18.32 9.24 9.49
C LEU A 223 17.59 10.43 10.09
N MET A 224 16.40 10.20 10.67
CA MET A 224 15.61 11.27 11.31
C MET A 224 15.94 11.50 12.77
N ALA A 225 16.77 10.67 13.40
CA ALA A 225 17.12 10.81 14.81
C ALA A 225 17.77 12.17 15.13
N VAL A 226 18.72 12.62 14.31
CA VAL A 226 19.41 13.89 14.52
C VAL A 226 18.49 15.09 14.28
N PRO A 227 17.81 15.24 13.12
CA PRO A 227 16.86 16.33 12.90
C PRO A 227 15.77 16.38 13.99
N ALA A 228 15.21 15.25 14.34
CA ALA A 228 14.17 15.16 15.38
C ALA A 228 14.68 15.59 16.76
N ALA A 229 15.93 15.23 17.12
CA ALA A 229 16.51 15.62 18.40
C ALA A 229 16.77 17.13 18.49
N LEU A 230 17.07 17.78 17.36
CA LEU A 230 17.32 19.23 17.30
C LEU A 230 16.05 20.08 17.45
N THR A 231 14.91 19.54 17.03
CA THR A 231 13.59 20.21 17.07
C THR A 231 12.66 19.57 18.08
N TRP A 232 13.19 18.79 19.02
CA TRP A 232 12.38 17.97 19.92
C TRP A 232 11.51 18.79 20.85
N THR A 233 10.22 18.55 20.78
CA THR A 233 9.24 19.01 21.75
C THR A 233 8.59 17.80 22.39
N TRP A 234 8.36 17.84 23.74
CA TRP A 234 7.75 16.70 24.40
C TRP A 234 6.29 16.54 23.97
N PRO A 235 5.92 15.42 23.30
CA PRO A 235 4.55 15.17 22.93
C PRO A 235 3.67 15.06 24.17
N SER A 236 2.44 15.57 24.09
CA SER A 236 1.42 15.34 25.13
C SER A 236 1.00 13.84 25.12
N ALA A 237 0.32 13.40 26.18
CA ALA A 237 -0.23 12.05 26.23
C ALA A 237 -1.18 11.76 25.05
N TRP A 238 -1.89 12.78 24.59
CA TRP A 238 -2.77 12.73 23.43
C TRP A 238 -1.96 12.52 22.12
N ASP A 239 -0.89 13.27 21.93
CA ASP A 239 -0.02 13.14 20.75
C ASP A 239 0.65 11.77 20.69
N TRP A 240 1.12 11.25 21.83
CA TRP A 240 1.62 9.89 21.93
C TRP A 240 0.58 8.86 21.48
N GLY A 241 -0.66 8.98 21.96
CA GLY A 241 -1.76 8.10 21.57
C GLY A 241 -2.01 8.12 20.06
N ILE A 242 -2.07 9.32 19.46
CA ILE A 242 -2.30 9.47 18.02
C ILE A 242 -1.14 8.91 17.20
N ILE A 243 0.13 9.21 17.55
CA ILE A 243 1.30 8.71 16.81
C ILE A 243 1.38 7.19 16.84
N VAL A 244 1.20 6.60 18.02
CA VAL A 244 1.21 5.13 18.18
C VAL A 244 0.08 4.51 17.35
N ALA A 245 -1.13 5.05 17.42
CA ALA A 245 -2.26 4.58 16.63
C ALA A 245 -2.01 4.75 15.13
N ALA A 246 -1.54 5.92 14.69
CA ALA A 246 -1.22 6.18 13.28
C ALA A 246 -0.15 5.21 12.75
N ALA A 247 0.91 4.96 13.52
CA ALA A 247 1.95 4.02 13.14
C ALA A 247 1.44 2.56 13.10
N LEU A 248 0.59 2.18 14.05
CA LEU A 248 -0.04 0.86 14.08
C LEU A 248 -0.96 0.64 12.87
N PHE A 249 -1.87 1.58 12.61
CA PHE A 249 -2.74 1.53 11.45
C PHE A 249 -1.94 1.56 10.14
N GLY A 250 -0.87 2.34 10.06
CA GLY A 250 0.04 2.33 8.92
C GLY A 250 0.71 0.97 8.71
N THR A 251 1.09 0.27 9.77
CA THR A 251 1.67 -1.08 9.70
C THR A 251 0.63 -2.10 9.20
N PHE A 252 -0.61 -2.02 9.69
CA PHE A 252 -1.71 -2.85 9.18
C PHE A 252 -2.03 -2.52 7.71
N GLY A 253 -2.10 -1.24 7.36
CA GLY A 253 -2.30 -0.78 5.99
C GLY A 253 -1.25 -1.34 5.03
N GLN A 254 0.02 -1.26 5.43
CA GLN A 254 1.13 -1.81 4.66
C GLN A 254 1.01 -3.33 4.50
N SER A 255 0.71 -4.04 5.60
CA SER A 255 0.58 -5.50 5.59
C SER A 255 -0.60 -5.97 4.72
N CYS A 256 -1.74 -5.29 4.81
CA CYS A 256 -2.90 -5.56 3.96
C CYS A 256 -2.59 -5.30 2.49
N THR A 257 -1.98 -4.16 2.18
CA THR A 257 -1.65 -3.79 0.80
C THR A 257 -0.69 -4.80 0.16
N VAL A 258 0.38 -5.18 0.84
CA VAL A 258 1.34 -6.19 0.33
C VAL A 258 0.65 -7.53 0.06
N ARG A 259 -0.23 -7.99 0.96
CA ARG A 259 -1.00 -9.23 0.77
C ARG A 259 -1.98 -9.12 -0.39
N GLY A 260 -2.65 -7.99 -0.54
CA GLY A 260 -3.58 -7.74 -1.65
C GLY A 260 -2.86 -7.87 -3.00
N TRP A 261 -1.71 -7.21 -3.15
CA TRP A 261 -0.89 -7.29 -4.36
C TRP A 261 -0.29 -8.67 -4.61
N ALA A 262 -0.02 -9.45 -3.56
CA ALA A 262 0.51 -10.81 -3.69
C ALA A 262 -0.55 -11.82 -4.17
N ILE A 263 -1.83 -11.58 -3.87
CA ILE A 263 -2.92 -12.54 -4.16
C ILE A 263 -3.65 -12.18 -5.45
N GLY A 264 -3.87 -10.88 -5.71
CA GLY A 264 -4.68 -10.41 -6.82
C GLY A 264 -3.87 -9.98 -8.04
N ASP A 265 -4.55 -9.89 -9.18
CA ASP A 265 -3.96 -9.35 -10.41
C ASP A 265 -3.63 -7.86 -10.23
N ALA A 266 -2.43 -7.47 -10.62
CA ALA A 266 -1.92 -6.12 -10.42
C ALA A 266 -2.88 -5.03 -10.91
N SER A 267 -3.48 -5.21 -12.08
CA SER A 267 -4.41 -4.25 -12.67
C SER A 267 -5.76 -4.14 -11.93
N ALA A 268 -6.26 -5.26 -11.38
CA ALA A 268 -7.46 -5.26 -10.55
C ALA A 268 -7.18 -4.55 -9.21
N MET A 269 -6.05 -4.87 -8.57
CA MET A 269 -5.62 -4.25 -7.32
C MET A 269 -5.41 -2.74 -7.45
N ALA A 270 -4.81 -2.28 -8.55
CA ALA A 270 -4.66 -0.86 -8.84
C ALA A 270 -6.01 -0.13 -8.87
N SER A 271 -7.05 -0.73 -9.48
CA SER A 271 -8.38 -0.14 -9.55
C SER A 271 -9.03 0.03 -8.17
N PHE A 272 -8.89 -0.96 -7.28
CA PHE A 272 -9.39 -0.87 -5.91
C PHE A 272 -8.61 0.15 -5.06
N GLY A 273 -7.36 0.44 -5.41
CA GLY A 273 -6.55 1.46 -4.74
C GLY A 273 -7.17 2.86 -4.75
N TYR A 274 -7.99 3.20 -5.77
CA TYR A 274 -8.64 4.52 -5.84
C TYR A 274 -9.67 4.76 -4.73
N VAL A 275 -10.22 3.70 -4.13
CA VAL A 275 -11.13 3.83 -2.98
C VAL A 275 -10.45 4.48 -1.77
N TYR A 276 -9.12 4.42 -1.70
CA TYR A 276 -8.34 5.15 -0.69
C TYR A 276 -8.65 6.67 -0.70
N LEU A 277 -8.83 7.28 -1.88
CA LEU A 277 -9.22 8.68 -2.00
C LEU A 277 -10.57 8.96 -1.31
N ILE A 278 -11.53 8.06 -1.46
CA ILE A 278 -12.84 8.18 -0.79
C ILE A 278 -12.67 8.12 0.73
N HIS A 279 -11.89 7.18 1.24
CA HIS A 279 -11.63 7.07 2.68
C HIS A 279 -10.96 8.34 3.23
N VAL A 280 -9.98 8.88 2.52
CA VAL A 280 -9.26 10.08 2.95
C VAL A 280 -10.14 11.31 2.88
N ALA A 281 -10.93 11.50 1.81
CA ALA A 281 -11.87 12.61 1.69
C ALA A 281 -12.94 12.57 2.79
N MET A 282 -13.46 11.36 3.10
CA MET A 282 -14.42 11.17 4.18
C MET A 282 -13.82 11.53 5.54
N LEU A 283 -12.61 11.05 5.86
CA LEU A 283 -11.95 11.37 7.13
C LEU A 283 -11.55 12.85 7.20
N GLY A 284 -11.09 13.45 6.08
CA GLY A 284 -10.81 14.88 5.98
C GLY A 284 -12.04 15.72 6.31
N PHE A 285 -13.20 15.36 5.78
CA PHE A 285 -14.46 16.02 6.08
C PHE A 285 -14.89 15.81 7.55
N LEU A 286 -14.89 14.55 8.02
CA LEU A 286 -15.41 14.22 9.35
C LEU A 286 -14.53 14.75 10.51
N ILE A 287 -13.21 14.79 10.33
CA ILE A 287 -12.26 15.16 11.40
C ILE A 287 -11.87 16.64 11.30
N PHE A 288 -11.63 17.14 10.09
CA PHE A 288 -11.08 18.47 9.85
C PHE A 288 -12.09 19.44 9.23
N GLY A 289 -13.30 18.99 8.84
CA GLY A 289 -14.29 19.80 8.13
C GLY A 289 -13.87 20.17 6.70
N GLU A 290 -12.91 19.45 6.11
CA GLU A 290 -12.39 19.74 4.78
C GLU A 290 -13.38 19.32 3.70
N ILE A 291 -13.81 20.28 2.88
CA ILE A 291 -14.66 20.00 1.71
C ILE A 291 -13.79 20.12 0.45
N PRO A 292 -13.66 19.04 -0.34
CA PRO A 292 -12.91 19.10 -1.60
C PRO A 292 -13.49 20.15 -2.52
N THR A 293 -12.64 20.98 -3.11
CA THR A 293 -13.06 22.00 -4.07
C THR A 293 -13.53 21.35 -5.39
N VAL A 294 -14.27 22.09 -6.21
CA VAL A 294 -14.65 21.63 -7.56
C VAL A 294 -13.40 21.31 -8.39
N TRP A 295 -12.36 22.09 -8.26
CA TRP A 295 -11.08 21.88 -8.95
C TRP A 295 -10.41 20.59 -8.50
N THR A 296 -10.42 20.28 -7.19
CA THR A 296 -9.94 19.01 -6.63
C THR A 296 -10.70 17.83 -7.24
N VAL A 297 -12.04 17.91 -7.30
CA VAL A 297 -12.87 16.83 -7.84
C VAL A 297 -12.61 16.63 -9.34
N LEU A 298 -12.59 17.70 -10.14
CA LEU A 298 -12.35 17.61 -11.58
C LEU A 298 -10.94 17.11 -11.88
N GLY A 299 -9.92 17.71 -11.26
CA GLY A 299 -8.52 17.32 -11.47
C GLY A 299 -8.24 15.88 -11.05
N SER A 300 -8.76 15.44 -9.91
CA SER A 300 -8.61 14.06 -9.45
C SER A 300 -9.33 13.07 -10.37
N ALA A 301 -10.49 13.40 -10.89
CA ALA A 301 -11.20 12.57 -11.88
C ALA A 301 -10.35 12.37 -13.15
N VAL A 302 -9.71 13.42 -13.66
CA VAL A 302 -8.81 13.34 -14.83
C VAL A 302 -7.58 12.50 -14.51
N ILE A 303 -6.93 12.69 -13.35
CA ILE A 303 -5.76 11.90 -12.92
C ILE A 303 -6.15 10.43 -12.82
N ILE A 304 -7.27 10.11 -12.17
CA ILE A 304 -7.76 8.73 -12.01
C ILE A 304 -8.06 8.11 -13.37
N ALA A 305 -8.76 8.81 -14.26
CA ALA A 305 -9.07 8.31 -15.59
C ALA A 305 -7.80 8.01 -16.40
N ALA A 306 -6.82 8.92 -16.39
CA ALA A 306 -5.54 8.74 -17.07
C ALA A 306 -4.74 7.55 -16.52
N THR A 307 -4.65 7.42 -15.21
CA THR A 307 -3.91 6.33 -14.55
C THR A 307 -4.61 4.98 -14.73
N LEU A 308 -5.94 4.96 -14.67
CA LEU A 308 -6.74 3.76 -14.95
C LEU A 308 -6.59 3.31 -16.40
N TYR A 309 -6.58 4.24 -17.36
CA TYR A 309 -6.33 3.92 -18.77
C TYR A 309 -4.95 3.26 -18.95
N ILE A 310 -3.90 3.76 -18.31
CA ILE A 310 -2.57 3.15 -18.33
C ILE A 310 -2.65 1.72 -17.77
N ALA A 311 -3.23 1.54 -16.59
CA ALA A 311 -3.32 0.26 -15.89
C ALA A 311 -4.12 -0.81 -16.69
N LEU A 312 -5.24 -0.41 -17.31
CA LEU A 312 -6.08 -1.33 -18.09
C LEU A 312 -5.42 -1.75 -19.40
N ARG A 313 -4.60 -0.87 -19.98
CA ARG A 313 -3.94 -1.15 -21.25
C ARG A 313 -2.76 -2.11 -21.10
N ASP A 314 -2.08 -2.11 -19.97
CA ASP A 314 -0.96 -3.02 -19.69
C ASP A 314 -1.40 -4.49 -19.55
N ARG A 315 -2.71 -4.76 -19.56
CA ARG A 315 -3.30 -6.11 -19.56
C ARG A 315 -3.15 -6.87 -20.88
N ARG A 316 -2.70 -6.25 -21.98
CA ARG A 316 -2.48 -7.03 -23.20
C ARG A 316 -1.30 -7.96 -23.01
N PRO A 317 -1.48 -9.29 -23.15
CA PRO A 317 -0.37 -10.23 -22.99
C PRO A 317 0.76 -9.82 -23.94
N ALA A 318 1.99 -9.84 -23.44
CA ALA A 318 3.16 -9.67 -24.27
C ALA A 318 3.04 -10.65 -25.46
N ARG A 319 3.14 -10.11 -26.66
CA ARG A 319 3.15 -10.93 -27.88
C ARG A 319 4.20 -12.03 -27.68
N PRO A 320 3.88 -13.31 -27.86
CA PRO A 320 4.88 -14.37 -27.73
C PRO A 320 6.09 -13.99 -28.55
N ALA A 321 7.29 -14.16 -27.97
CA ALA A 321 8.51 -13.99 -28.72
C ALA A 321 8.43 -14.87 -29.98
N PRO A 322 8.86 -14.39 -31.16
CA PRO A 322 8.90 -15.23 -32.34
C PRO A 322 9.74 -16.47 -32.00
N ALA A 323 9.19 -17.65 -32.32
CA ALA A 323 9.91 -18.91 -32.17
C ALA A 323 11.27 -18.79 -32.87
N PRO A 324 12.35 -19.30 -32.25
CA PRO A 324 13.65 -19.33 -32.92
C PRO A 324 13.46 -20.03 -34.27
N ALA A 325 13.89 -19.36 -35.34
CA ALA A 325 13.88 -19.93 -36.67
C ALA A 325 14.59 -21.30 -36.58
N ALA A 326 13.90 -22.36 -37.01
CA ALA A 326 14.48 -23.67 -37.12
C ALA A 326 15.69 -23.51 -38.06
N ALA A 327 16.88 -23.79 -37.53
CA ALA A 327 18.08 -23.85 -38.33
C ALA A 327 17.91 -25.07 -39.23
N GLU A 328 17.73 -24.83 -40.54
CA GLU A 328 17.91 -25.82 -41.60
C GLU A 328 19.39 -26.06 -41.86
#